data_369af620029459cc274f37eedd4388ee
#
_entry.id   369af620029459cc274f37eedd4388ee
#
_cell.length_a   1.000
_cell.length_b   1.000
_cell.length_c   1.000
_cell.angle_alpha   90.00
_cell.angle_beta   90.00
_cell.angle_gamma   90.00
#
_symmetry.space_group_name_H-M   'P 1'
#
loop_
_entity.id
_entity.type
_entity.pdbx_description
1 polymer ?
#
loop_
_entity_poly.entity_id
_entity_poly.type
_entity_poly.pdbx_seq_one_letter_code
_entity_poly.pdbx_strand_id
1 'polypeptide(L)'
;MTNYVAIDIGGTNIKYGLIDQDGQLVESHEVATEAHKGGPHILQKTKDIVASYLEKGPVAGVAISSAGMVDPDKGEIFYAGPQIPNYAGTQFKKEIEESFQVPCEIENDVNCAGLAEAVSGSGKGAGITLCLTIGTGIGGCLIIDGQIFHGFSNSACEVGYMHMQDGAFQDLASTTALVEYVAKAHGEEVGHWNGRRIFKEATEGNKLCMEGIDRMVDYLGKGLANICYVANPEVVILGGGIMGQEAILKPKIRKALKNTLVPSLAEKTRLEFAHHQNTAGMLGAYYHFKTKQS
;
A
#
# COMPACT_ATOMS: atom_id res chain seq x y z
N MET A 1 18.67 23.49 5.48
CA MET A 1 18.42 22.08 5.10
C MET A 1 17.30 22.09 4.09
N THR A 2 17.41 21.28 3.06
CA THR A 2 16.39 21.18 2.01
C THR A 2 15.35 20.16 2.45
N ASN A 3 14.12 20.59 2.69
CA ASN A 3 13.03 19.74 3.14
C ASN A 3 11.94 19.61 2.06
N TYR A 4 11.23 18.49 2.09
CA TYR A 4 10.09 18.18 1.23
C TYR A 4 8.87 17.92 2.10
N VAL A 5 7.72 18.44 1.71
CA VAL A 5 6.44 18.07 2.34
C VAL A 5 6.01 16.73 1.77
N ALA A 6 5.90 15.72 2.60
CA ALA A 6 5.41 14.40 2.21
C ALA A 6 4.01 14.18 2.79
N ILE A 7 3.08 13.73 1.94
CA ILE A 7 1.67 13.54 2.30
C ILE A 7 1.23 12.14 1.84
N ASP A 8 0.58 11.39 2.71
CA ASP A 8 0.02 10.07 2.42
C ASP A 8 -1.49 10.10 2.69
N ILE A 9 -2.28 10.11 1.61
CA ILE A 9 -3.74 10.27 1.64
C ILE A 9 -4.40 8.89 1.64
N GLY A 10 -4.70 8.39 2.83
CA GLY A 10 -5.49 7.18 3.00
C GLY A 10 -7.00 7.46 3.12
N GLY A 11 -7.81 6.39 3.07
CA GLY A 11 -9.27 6.52 3.20
C GLY A 11 -9.76 7.00 4.57
N THR A 12 -8.98 6.80 5.63
CA THR A 12 -9.36 7.18 7.00
C THR A 12 -8.58 8.41 7.48
N ASN A 13 -7.27 8.41 7.32
CA ASN A 13 -6.37 9.47 7.75
C ASN A 13 -5.48 9.93 6.62
N ILE A 14 -5.13 11.21 6.62
CA ILE A 14 -4.03 11.80 5.88
C ILE A 14 -2.85 11.89 6.85
N LYS A 15 -1.74 11.22 6.52
CA LYS A 15 -0.47 11.38 7.21
C LYS A 15 0.39 12.37 6.45
N TYR A 16 1.09 13.24 7.16
CA TYR A 16 1.91 14.25 6.51
C TYR A 16 3.09 14.65 7.39
N GLY A 17 4.12 15.17 6.78
CA GLY A 17 5.33 15.56 7.50
C GLY A 17 6.39 16.14 6.60
N LEU A 18 7.58 16.29 7.16
CA LEU A 18 8.78 16.74 6.45
C LEU A 18 9.77 15.58 6.29
N ILE A 19 10.32 15.47 5.10
CA ILE A 19 11.43 14.58 4.78
C ILE A 19 12.59 15.46 4.32
N ASP A 20 13.80 15.20 4.84
CA ASP A 20 14.99 15.92 4.44
C ASP A 20 15.57 15.40 3.10
N GLN A 21 16.63 16.07 2.62
CA GLN A 21 17.29 15.70 1.36
C GLN A 21 17.92 14.30 1.35
N ASP A 22 18.15 13.71 2.52
CA ASP A 22 18.73 12.38 2.70
C ASP A 22 17.65 11.29 2.86
N GLY A 23 16.36 11.68 2.77
CA GLY A 23 15.22 10.78 2.88
C GLY A 23 14.84 10.43 4.34
N GLN A 24 15.31 11.22 5.32
CA GLN A 24 14.96 11.01 6.72
C GLN A 24 13.67 11.74 7.07
N LEU A 25 12.76 11.06 7.73
CA LEU A 25 11.52 11.64 8.23
C LEU A 25 11.86 12.53 9.44
N VAL A 26 11.69 13.85 9.26
CA VAL A 26 12.00 14.87 10.28
C VAL A 26 10.87 15.00 11.30
N GLU A 27 9.64 15.04 10.81
CA GLU A 27 8.43 15.08 11.63
C GLU A 27 7.26 14.42 10.90
N SER A 28 6.28 13.93 11.65
CA SER A 28 5.07 13.30 11.11
C SER A 28 3.86 13.61 11.95
N HIS A 29 2.75 13.91 11.28
CA HIS A 29 1.44 14.21 11.86
C HIS A 29 0.37 13.42 11.12
N GLU A 30 -0.83 13.33 11.70
CA GLU A 30 -1.98 12.79 11.00
C GLU A 30 -3.25 13.58 11.30
N VAL A 31 -4.16 13.57 10.35
CA VAL A 31 -5.50 14.17 10.45
C VAL A 31 -6.52 13.28 9.75
N ALA A 32 -7.76 13.29 10.23
CA ALA A 32 -8.82 12.51 9.58
C ALA A 32 -9.01 12.97 8.12
N THR A 33 -9.08 12.01 7.18
CA THR A 33 -9.35 12.30 5.76
C THR A 33 -10.74 12.88 5.56
N GLU A 34 -11.73 12.41 6.32
CA GLU A 34 -13.14 12.74 6.13
C GLU A 34 -13.61 12.41 4.70
N ALA A 35 -13.23 11.24 4.23
CA ALA A 35 -13.37 10.76 2.86
C ALA A 35 -14.81 10.94 2.30
N HIS A 36 -15.83 10.87 3.14
CA HIS A 36 -17.23 11.07 2.78
C HIS A 36 -17.53 12.47 2.23
N LYS A 37 -16.67 13.46 2.52
CA LYS A 37 -16.80 14.83 1.98
C LYS A 37 -16.24 14.96 0.55
N GLY A 38 -15.54 13.93 0.05
CA GLY A 38 -15.12 13.80 -1.34
C GLY A 38 -13.81 14.49 -1.73
N GLY A 39 -13.47 14.34 -3.01
CA GLY A 39 -12.19 14.80 -3.57
C GLY A 39 -11.88 16.28 -3.38
N PRO A 40 -12.80 17.21 -3.65
CA PRO A 40 -12.54 18.64 -3.44
C PRO A 40 -12.18 19.00 -2.00
N HIS A 41 -12.77 18.32 -1.01
CA HIS A 41 -12.44 18.51 0.40
C HIS A 41 -11.02 18.01 0.74
N ILE A 42 -10.66 16.84 0.21
CA ILE A 42 -9.33 16.26 0.42
C ILE A 42 -8.25 17.14 -0.23
N LEU A 43 -8.51 17.62 -1.45
CA LEU A 43 -7.62 18.57 -2.12
C LEU A 43 -7.41 19.84 -1.29
N GLN A 44 -8.50 20.44 -0.75
CA GLN A 44 -8.38 21.63 0.09
C GLN A 44 -7.56 21.34 1.36
N LYS A 45 -7.80 20.22 2.05
CA LYS A 45 -6.97 19.81 3.20
C LYS A 45 -5.49 19.66 2.84
N THR A 46 -5.22 19.08 1.67
CA THR A 46 -3.85 18.95 1.17
C THR A 46 -3.21 20.32 0.96
N LYS A 47 -3.93 21.26 0.35
CA LYS A 47 -3.48 22.66 0.19
C LYS A 47 -3.23 23.33 1.53
N ASP A 48 -4.11 23.16 2.52
CA ASP A 48 -3.96 23.72 3.86
C ASP A 48 -2.72 23.17 4.58
N ILE A 49 -2.44 21.88 4.43
CA ILE A 49 -1.21 21.24 4.95
C ILE A 49 0.03 21.88 4.31
N VAL A 50 0.08 21.98 2.98
CA VAL A 50 1.21 22.59 2.25
C VAL A 50 1.40 24.03 2.69
N ALA A 51 0.35 24.84 2.76
CA ALA A 51 0.40 26.23 3.21
C ALA A 51 1.01 26.34 4.61
N SER A 52 0.61 25.49 5.54
CA SER A 52 1.12 25.50 6.92
C SER A 52 2.62 25.23 7.03
N TYR A 53 3.18 24.48 6.09
CA TYR A 53 4.64 24.27 6.02
C TYR A 53 5.37 25.42 5.37
N LEU A 54 4.82 26.01 4.32
CA LEU A 54 5.40 27.17 3.64
C LEU A 54 5.45 28.41 4.54
N GLU A 55 4.50 28.57 5.47
CA GLU A 55 4.56 29.62 6.51
C GLU A 55 5.76 29.46 7.46
N LYS A 56 6.23 28.22 7.67
CA LYS A 56 7.39 27.93 8.54
C LYS A 56 8.73 28.10 7.82
N GLY A 57 8.72 28.09 6.50
CA GLY A 57 9.94 28.24 5.69
C GLY A 57 9.83 27.60 4.29
N PRO A 58 10.84 27.78 3.45
CA PRO A 58 10.85 27.23 2.11
C PRO A 58 10.95 25.70 2.12
N VAL A 59 10.19 25.06 1.22
CA VAL A 59 10.29 23.62 0.91
C VAL A 59 10.71 23.42 -0.55
N ALA A 60 11.41 22.33 -0.84
CA ALA A 60 11.91 22.04 -2.18
C ALA A 60 10.85 21.41 -3.09
N GLY A 61 9.78 20.88 -2.51
CA GLY A 61 8.67 20.27 -3.25
C GLY A 61 7.69 19.58 -2.35
N VAL A 62 6.61 19.11 -2.97
CA VAL A 62 5.52 18.35 -2.34
C VAL A 62 5.43 16.96 -2.97
N ALA A 63 5.47 15.92 -2.16
CA ALA A 63 5.41 14.53 -2.57
C ALA A 63 4.15 13.88 -1.99
N ILE A 64 3.27 13.39 -2.85
CA ILE A 64 1.97 12.87 -2.44
C ILE A 64 1.86 11.38 -2.76
N SER A 65 1.46 10.60 -1.78
CA SER A 65 0.94 9.23 -1.88
C SER A 65 -0.57 9.30 -1.76
N SER A 66 -1.31 8.62 -2.60
CA SER A 66 -2.77 8.70 -2.57
C SER A 66 -3.45 7.36 -2.87
N ALA A 67 -4.52 7.08 -2.13
CA ALA A 67 -5.48 6.06 -2.52
C ALA A 67 -6.10 6.36 -3.90
N GLY A 68 -6.55 5.33 -4.61
CA GLY A 68 -7.06 5.41 -5.97
C GLY A 68 -6.00 5.19 -7.03
N MET A 69 -6.43 5.06 -8.29
CA MET A 69 -5.50 4.92 -9.42
C MET A 69 -5.02 6.31 -9.85
N VAL A 70 -3.72 6.50 -9.88
CA VAL A 70 -3.06 7.77 -10.17
C VAL A 70 -2.45 7.74 -11.57
N ASP A 71 -2.65 8.81 -12.33
CA ASP A 71 -1.83 9.12 -13.51
C ASP A 71 -0.67 10.02 -13.05
N PRO A 72 0.54 9.48 -12.82
CA PRO A 72 1.64 10.25 -12.25
C PRO A 72 2.23 11.26 -13.23
N ASP A 73 1.97 11.13 -14.54
CA ASP A 73 2.43 12.08 -15.53
C ASP A 73 1.53 13.33 -15.56
N LYS A 74 0.22 13.13 -15.44
CA LYS A 74 -0.73 14.25 -15.32
C LYS A 74 -0.87 14.77 -13.89
N GLY A 75 -0.49 13.98 -12.90
CA GLY A 75 -0.62 14.33 -11.49
C GLY A 75 -2.07 14.35 -10.98
N GLU A 76 -2.90 13.40 -11.47
CA GLU A 76 -4.33 13.33 -11.16
C GLU A 76 -4.78 11.93 -10.73
N ILE A 77 -5.88 11.88 -10.00
CA ILE A 77 -6.60 10.64 -9.73
C ILE A 77 -7.50 10.35 -10.93
N PHE A 78 -7.24 9.31 -11.71
CA PHE A 78 -8.10 8.99 -12.85
C PHE A 78 -9.22 7.99 -12.53
N TYR A 79 -9.07 7.21 -11.46
CA TYR A 79 -10.11 6.31 -10.97
C TYR A 79 -10.04 6.16 -9.44
N ALA A 80 -11.20 6.10 -8.79
CA ALA A 80 -11.33 5.78 -7.38
C ALA A 80 -12.64 5.04 -7.13
N GLY A 81 -12.63 4.17 -6.11
CA GLY A 81 -13.83 3.49 -5.64
C GLY A 81 -14.84 4.45 -4.99
N PRO A 82 -16.06 3.97 -4.72
CA PRO A 82 -17.15 4.81 -4.21
C PRO A 82 -16.92 5.34 -2.77
N GLN A 83 -15.88 4.88 -2.09
CA GLN A 83 -15.56 5.29 -0.71
C GLN A 83 -15.18 6.77 -0.61
N ILE A 84 -14.67 7.36 -1.69
CA ILE A 84 -14.33 8.79 -1.77
C ILE A 84 -15.14 9.41 -2.93
N PRO A 85 -16.27 10.07 -2.67
CA PRO A 85 -17.08 10.69 -3.71
C PRO A 85 -16.29 11.75 -4.49
N ASN A 86 -16.49 11.84 -5.80
CA ASN A 86 -15.87 12.85 -6.68
C ASN A 86 -14.34 12.93 -6.52
N TYR A 87 -13.67 11.80 -6.28
CA TYR A 87 -12.21 11.76 -6.17
C TYR A 87 -11.52 11.64 -7.53
N ALA A 88 -12.11 10.88 -8.44
CA ALA A 88 -11.64 10.83 -9.83
C ALA A 88 -11.72 12.21 -10.48
N GLY A 89 -10.67 12.60 -11.22
CA GLY A 89 -10.53 13.93 -11.82
C GLY A 89 -9.86 14.96 -10.91
N THR A 90 -9.50 14.63 -9.67
CA THR A 90 -8.76 15.55 -8.77
C THR A 90 -7.32 15.71 -9.25
N GLN A 91 -6.94 16.94 -9.63
CA GLN A 91 -5.64 17.29 -10.21
C GLN A 91 -4.69 17.85 -9.15
N PHE A 92 -4.17 17.00 -8.28
CA PHE A 92 -3.33 17.41 -7.15
C PHE A 92 -2.08 18.18 -7.58
N LYS A 93 -1.31 17.65 -8.55
CA LYS A 93 -0.08 18.27 -9.03
C LYS A 93 -0.33 19.70 -9.51
N LYS A 94 -1.25 19.85 -10.46
CA LYS A 94 -1.60 21.16 -11.02
C LYS A 94 -2.06 22.15 -9.96
N GLU A 95 -2.98 21.73 -9.09
CA GLU A 95 -3.56 22.60 -8.06
C GLU A 95 -2.55 23.06 -7.01
N ILE A 96 -1.59 22.22 -6.63
CA ILE A 96 -0.51 22.56 -5.71
C ILE A 96 0.49 23.48 -6.39
N GLU A 97 0.96 23.14 -7.60
CA GLU A 97 1.93 23.95 -8.35
C GLU A 97 1.40 25.35 -8.68
N GLU A 98 0.13 25.47 -9.13
CA GLU A 98 -0.48 26.76 -9.40
C GLU A 98 -0.68 27.61 -8.13
N SER A 99 -1.03 26.98 -7.00
CA SER A 99 -1.30 27.73 -5.77
C SER A 99 -0.04 28.18 -5.04
N PHE A 100 1.03 27.41 -5.08
CA PHE A 100 2.18 27.61 -4.21
C PHE A 100 3.51 27.82 -4.94
N GLN A 101 3.54 27.63 -6.26
CA GLN A 101 4.74 27.75 -7.10
C GLN A 101 5.89 26.84 -6.63
N VAL A 102 5.56 25.68 -6.12
CA VAL A 102 6.51 24.62 -5.72
C VAL A 102 6.25 23.36 -6.52
N PRO A 103 7.28 22.60 -6.93
CA PRO A 103 7.09 21.34 -7.64
C PRO A 103 6.27 20.34 -6.83
N CYS A 104 5.37 19.62 -7.48
CA CYS A 104 4.56 18.59 -6.83
C CYS A 104 4.56 17.31 -7.67
N GLU A 105 4.71 16.15 -7.03
CA GLU A 105 4.51 14.84 -7.65
C GLU A 105 3.55 14.01 -6.82
N ILE A 106 2.77 13.16 -7.50
CA ILE A 106 1.81 12.27 -6.85
C ILE A 106 1.91 10.87 -7.43
N GLU A 107 1.76 9.87 -6.56
CA GLU A 107 1.75 8.45 -6.93
C GLU A 107 0.72 7.67 -6.09
N ASN A 108 0.31 6.50 -6.57
CA ASN A 108 -0.57 5.60 -5.85
C ASN A 108 0.07 5.11 -4.53
N ASP A 109 -0.74 4.90 -3.49
CA ASP A 109 -0.31 4.51 -2.14
C ASP A 109 0.41 3.16 -2.08
N VAL A 110 -0.05 2.17 -2.84
CA VAL A 110 0.60 0.85 -2.90
C VAL A 110 1.92 0.94 -3.67
N ASN A 111 1.97 1.72 -4.75
CA ASN A 111 3.19 2.00 -5.49
C ASN A 111 4.21 2.73 -4.62
N CYS A 112 3.79 3.74 -3.86
CA CYS A 112 4.65 4.42 -2.88
C CYS A 112 5.17 3.44 -1.83
N ALA A 113 4.31 2.62 -1.24
CA ALA A 113 4.73 1.63 -0.25
C ALA A 113 5.77 0.65 -0.84
N GLY A 114 5.53 0.14 -2.05
CA GLY A 114 6.46 -0.75 -2.75
C GLY A 114 7.80 -0.07 -3.06
N LEU A 115 7.77 1.18 -3.52
CA LEU A 115 8.99 1.94 -3.81
C LEU A 115 9.83 2.21 -2.55
N ALA A 116 9.19 2.56 -1.43
CA ALA A 116 9.88 2.73 -0.15
C ALA A 116 10.60 1.44 0.27
N GLU A 117 9.92 0.31 0.17
CA GLU A 117 10.49 -0.99 0.50
C GLU A 117 11.65 -1.40 -0.45
N ALA A 118 11.53 -1.11 -1.73
CA ALA A 118 12.57 -1.42 -2.71
C ALA A 118 13.83 -0.55 -2.54
N VAL A 119 13.66 0.74 -2.21
CA VAL A 119 14.78 1.69 -2.09
C VAL A 119 15.48 1.57 -0.74
N SER A 120 14.75 1.52 0.35
CA SER A 120 15.33 1.63 1.71
C SER A 120 14.82 0.60 2.71
N GLY A 121 13.91 -0.29 2.32
CA GLY A 121 13.30 -1.31 3.18
C GLY A 121 13.76 -2.73 2.86
N SER A 122 12.85 -3.68 3.03
CA SER A 122 13.10 -5.14 2.92
C SER A 122 13.47 -5.60 1.50
N GLY A 123 13.20 -4.78 0.48
CA GLY A 123 13.55 -5.03 -0.93
C GLY A 123 14.87 -4.43 -1.38
N LYS A 124 15.57 -3.71 -0.52
CA LYS A 124 16.80 -3.00 -0.89
C LYS A 124 17.81 -3.92 -1.58
N GLY A 125 18.25 -3.48 -2.77
CA GLY A 125 19.24 -4.18 -3.57
C GLY A 125 18.67 -5.29 -4.46
N ALA A 126 17.36 -5.55 -4.45
CA ALA A 126 16.73 -6.49 -5.37
C ALA A 126 16.47 -5.82 -6.74
N GLY A 127 16.73 -6.55 -7.83
CA GLY A 127 16.42 -6.07 -9.18
C GLY A 127 14.92 -6.08 -9.47
N ILE A 128 14.17 -7.08 -8.98
CA ILE A 128 12.72 -7.17 -9.17
C ILE A 128 12.06 -7.41 -7.81
N THR A 129 11.30 -6.41 -7.36
CA THR A 129 10.55 -6.45 -6.09
C THR A 129 9.05 -6.46 -6.36
N LEU A 130 8.33 -7.46 -5.86
CA LEU A 130 6.88 -7.47 -5.78
C LEU A 130 6.47 -7.08 -4.36
N CYS A 131 5.70 -6.02 -4.21
CA CYS A 131 5.12 -5.63 -2.93
C CYS A 131 3.59 -5.79 -2.98
N LEU A 132 3.01 -6.45 -1.98
CA LEU A 132 1.57 -6.52 -1.80
C LEU A 132 1.16 -5.90 -0.47
N THR A 133 0.09 -5.11 -0.48
CA THR A 133 -0.56 -4.60 0.73
C THR A 133 -1.84 -5.39 0.99
N ILE A 134 -1.91 -6.04 2.16
CA ILE A 134 -3.06 -6.86 2.58
C ILE A 134 -3.85 -6.07 3.63
N GLY A 135 -4.91 -5.44 3.17
CA GLY A 135 -5.78 -4.58 3.97
C GLY A 135 -7.26 -4.89 3.74
N THR A 136 -8.09 -3.87 3.56
CA THR A 136 -9.51 -4.02 3.16
C THR A 136 -9.62 -4.80 1.86
N GLY A 137 -8.74 -4.52 0.90
CA GLY A 137 -8.51 -5.30 -0.32
C GLY A 137 -7.07 -5.81 -0.37
N ILE A 138 -6.62 -6.16 -1.58
CA ILE A 138 -5.23 -6.48 -1.88
C ILE A 138 -4.76 -5.57 -3.00
N GLY A 139 -3.77 -4.72 -2.70
CA GLY A 139 -3.05 -3.95 -3.70
C GLY A 139 -1.70 -4.56 -4.02
N GLY A 140 -1.20 -4.32 -5.22
CA GLY A 140 0.11 -4.79 -5.65
C GLY A 140 0.93 -3.69 -6.31
N CYS A 141 2.25 -3.83 -6.21
CA CYS A 141 3.23 -2.98 -6.86
C CYS A 141 4.40 -3.83 -7.34
N LEU A 142 4.85 -3.60 -8.56
CA LEU A 142 6.05 -4.22 -9.13
C LEU A 142 7.11 -3.15 -9.36
N ILE A 143 8.27 -3.33 -8.74
CA ILE A 143 9.43 -2.46 -8.91
C ILE A 143 10.49 -3.24 -9.69
N ILE A 144 10.97 -2.66 -10.78
CA ILE A 144 12.01 -3.23 -11.64
C ILE A 144 13.16 -2.23 -11.69
N ASP A 145 14.35 -2.64 -11.26
CA ASP A 145 15.55 -1.80 -11.22
C ASP A 145 15.34 -0.45 -10.52
N GLY A 146 14.59 -0.49 -9.41
CA GLY A 146 14.29 0.69 -8.58
C GLY A 146 13.19 1.60 -9.14
N GLN A 147 12.51 1.22 -10.22
CA GLN A 147 11.43 1.99 -10.83
C GLN A 147 10.09 1.26 -10.77
N ILE A 148 9.01 2.00 -10.54
CA ILE A 148 7.65 1.47 -10.53
C ILE A 148 7.27 1.03 -11.94
N PHE A 149 6.81 -0.21 -12.08
CA PHE A 149 6.21 -0.69 -13.31
C PHE A 149 4.73 -0.30 -13.38
N HIS A 150 4.42 0.80 -14.04
CA HIS A 150 3.04 1.30 -14.16
C HIS A 150 2.18 0.54 -15.19
N GLY A 151 2.83 -0.19 -16.13
CA GLY A 151 2.13 -0.75 -17.28
C GLY A 151 1.72 0.33 -18.28
N PHE A 152 0.84 -0.04 -19.22
CA PHE A 152 0.39 0.87 -20.28
C PHE A 152 -0.57 1.96 -19.79
N SER A 153 -1.42 1.65 -18.80
CA SER A 153 -2.54 2.50 -18.36
C SER A 153 -2.46 2.88 -16.88
N ASN A 154 -1.27 2.86 -16.30
CA ASN A 154 -1.05 3.14 -14.86
C ASN A 154 -1.86 2.23 -13.92
N SER A 155 -2.17 1.00 -14.36
CA SER A 155 -2.97 0.03 -13.61
C SER A 155 -2.27 -1.33 -13.49
N ALA A 156 -0.94 -1.38 -13.67
CA ALA A 156 -0.21 -2.61 -13.46
C ALA A 156 -0.32 -3.07 -12.01
N CYS A 157 -0.32 -4.38 -11.80
CA CYS A 157 -0.39 -5.00 -10.48
C CYS A 157 -1.67 -4.74 -9.67
N GLU A 158 -2.80 -4.42 -10.30
CA GLU A 158 -4.13 -4.47 -9.69
C GLU A 158 -4.54 -5.92 -9.40
N VAL A 159 -3.68 -6.63 -8.69
CA VAL A 159 -3.75 -8.09 -8.47
C VAL A 159 -4.92 -8.51 -7.59
N GLY A 160 -5.48 -7.60 -6.80
CA GLY A 160 -6.66 -7.87 -5.98
C GLY A 160 -7.87 -8.32 -6.82
N TYR A 161 -7.96 -7.85 -8.06
CA TYR A 161 -9.01 -8.21 -9.00
C TYR A 161 -8.76 -9.51 -9.78
N MET A 162 -7.61 -10.17 -9.60
CA MET A 162 -7.35 -11.44 -10.28
C MET A 162 -8.44 -12.46 -9.94
N HIS A 163 -9.02 -13.08 -11.00
CA HIS A 163 -9.97 -14.16 -10.82
C HIS A 163 -9.27 -15.43 -10.35
N MET A 164 -9.73 -15.97 -9.25
CA MET A 164 -9.38 -17.28 -8.75
C MET A 164 -10.61 -18.20 -8.84
N GLN A 165 -10.45 -19.49 -8.58
CA GLN A 165 -11.55 -20.45 -8.72
C GLN A 165 -12.81 -20.05 -7.92
N ASP A 166 -12.64 -19.49 -6.72
CA ASP A 166 -13.72 -19.25 -5.76
C ASP A 166 -14.11 -17.77 -5.63
N GLY A 167 -13.54 -16.86 -6.43
CA GLY A 167 -13.81 -15.41 -6.39
C GLY A 167 -12.62 -14.57 -6.79
N ALA A 168 -12.67 -13.27 -6.57
CA ALA A 168 -11.50 -12.41 -6.77
C ALA A 168 -10.48 -12.61 -5.64
N PHE A 169 -9.21 -12.43 -5.94
CA PHE A 169 -8.12 -12.67 -4.98
C PHE A 169 -8.30 -11.90 -3.68
N GLN A 170 -8.70 -10.63 -3.74
CA GLN A 170 -8.95 -9.83 -2.54
C GLN A 170 -10.17 -10.31 -1.73
N ASP A 171 -11.18 -10.87 -2.36
CA ASP A 171 -12.39 -11.39 -1.69
C ASP A 171 -12.13 -12.73 -0.98
N LEU A 172 -10.95 -13.31 -1.19
CA LEU A 172 -10.54 -14.58 -0.63
C LEU A 172 -9.40 -14.47 0.40
N ALA A 173 -8.51 -13.47 0.22
CA ALA A 173 -7.25 -13.39 0.97
C ALA A 173 -6.98 -12.02 1.63
N SER A 174 -7.91 -11.06 1.56
CA SER A 174 -7.78 -9.79 2.28
C SER A 174 -8.10 -9.91 3.77
N THR A 175 -7.83 -8.85 4.53
CA THR A 175 -8.26 -8.73 5.93
C THR A 175 -9.78 -8.76 6.04
N THR A 176 -10.50 -8.12 5.11
CA THR A 176 -11.97 -8.13 5.06
C THR A 176 -12.48 -9.56 4.89
N ALA A 177 -11.94 -10.30 3.93
CA ALA A 177 -12.31 -11.69 3.69
C ALA A 177 -12.08 -12.59 4.92
N LEU A 178 -10.97 -12.39 5.65
CA LEU A 178 -10.69 -13.08 6.91
C LEU A 178 -11.75 -12.75 7.96
N VAL A 179 -12.07 -11.48 8.15
CA VAL A 179 -13.05 -11.01 9.15
C VAL A 179 -14.45 -11.56 8.86
N GLU A 180 -14.89 -11.48 7.61
CA GLU A 180 -16.19 -12.00 7.16
C GLU A 180 -16.31 -13.52 7.35
N TYR A 181 -15.25 -14.26 7.00
CA TYR A 181 -15.21 -15.70 7.19
C TYR A 181 -15.35 -16.07 8.68
N VAL A 182 -14.57 -15.44 9.56
CA VAL A 182 -14.57 -15.74 10.99
C VAL A 182 -15.89 -15.34 11.64
N ALA A 183 -16.45 -14.17 11.31
CA ALA A 183 -17.76 -13.74 11.80
C ALA A 183 -18.86 -14.72 11.42
N LYS A 184 -18.90 -15.14 10.15
CA LYS A 184 -19.85 -16.14 9.65
C LYS A 184 -19.69 -17.51 10.36
N ALA A 185 -18.45 -17.95 10.57
CA ALA A 185 -18.17 -19.21 11.25
C ALA A 185 -18.64 -19.22 12.71
N HIS A 186 -18.60 -18.06 13.38
CA HIS A 186 -19.12 -17.89 14.75
C HIS A 186 -20.63 -17.59 14.80
N GLY A 187 -21.27 -17.29 13.67
CA GLY A 187 -22.67 -16.84 13.65
C GLY A 187 -22.85 -15.44 14.25
N GLU A 188 -21.82 -14.59 14.18
CA GLU A 188 -21.79 -13.25 14.73
C GLU A 188 -21.77 -12.19 13.60
N GLU A 189 -22.09 -10.93 13.97
CA GLU A 189 -21.99 -9.81 13.05
C GLU A 189 -20.51 -9.46 12.75
N VAL A 190 -20.24 -9.06 11.50
CA VAL A 190 -18.91 -8.69 11.03
C VAL A 190 -18.27 -7.57 11.88
N GLY A 191 -19.08 -6.61 12.34
CA GLY A 191 -18.62 -5.50 13.18
C GLY A 191 -18.03 -5.89 14.54
N HIS A 192 -18.30 -7.10 15.01
CA HIS A 192 -17.72 -7.63 16.26
C HIS A 192 -16.29 -8.14 16.08
N TRP A 193 -15.84 -8.31 14.83
CA TRP A 193 -14.56 -8.92 14.48
C TRP A 193 -13.63 -7.92 13.79
N ASN A 194 -12.34 -8.10 14.01
CA ASN A 194 -11.27 -7.43 13.30
C ASN A 194 -10.00 -8.29 13.32
N GLY A 195 -9.03 -7.96 12.49
CA GLY A 195 -7.81 -8.76 12.39
C GLY A 195 -7.10 -8.96 13.74
N ARG A 196 -6.99 -7.91 14.57
CA ARG A 196 -6.32 -8.02 15.89
C ARG A 196 -7.00 -9.02 16.81
N ARG A 197 -8.34 -8.97 16.90
CA ARG A 197 -9.13 -9.91 17.69
C ARG A 197 -8.95 -11.34 17.19
N ILE A 198 -9.02 -11.56 15.87
CA ILE A 198 -8.88 -12.89 15.27
C ILE A 198 -7.54 -13.51 15.62
N PHE A 199 -6.43 -12.79 15.43
CA PHE A 199 -5.11 -13.30 15.74
C PHE A 199 -4.91 -13.54 17.24
N LYS A 200 -5.43 -12.66 18.09
CA LYS A 200 -5.42 -12.86 19.55
C LYS A 200 -6.15 -14.15 19.93
N GLU A 201 -7.39 -14.31 19.51
CA GLU A 201 -8.19 -15.49 19.85
C GLU A 201 -7.61 -16.78 19.24
N ALA A 202 -7.00 -16.71 18.05
CA ALA A 202 -6.31 -17.85 17.46
C ALA A 202 -5.13 -18.31 18.34
N THR A 203 -4.35 -17.37 18.91
CA THR A 203 -3.27 -17.71 19.85
C THR A 203 -3.76 -18.25 21.18
N GLU A 204 -4.97 -17.91 21.57
CA GLU A 204 -5.66 -18.42 22.77
C GLU A 204 -6.36 -19.78 22.52
N GLY A 205 -6.25 -20.35 21.31
CA GLY A 205 -6.73 -21.67 20.95
C GLY A 205 -8.10 -21.71 20.28
N ASN A 206 -8.64 -20.56 19.82
CA ASN A 206 -9.88 -20.53 19.03
C ASN A 206 -9.65 -21.17 17.66
N LYS A 207 -10.25 -22.35 17.45
CA LYS A 207 -10.08 -23.14 16.24
C LYS A 207 -10.66 -22.47 15.00
N LEU A 208 -11.82 -21.80 15.10
CA LEU A 208 -12.45 -21.13 13.96
C LEU A 208 -11.62 -19.93 13.48
N CYS A 209 -11.00 -19.20 14.41
CA CYS A 209 -10.04 -18.14 14.07
C CYS A 209 -8.81 -18.72 13.35
N MET A 210 -8.28 -19.86 13.84
CA MET A 210 -7.13 -20.50 13.20
C MET A 210 -7.47 -20.99 11.79
N GLU A 211 -8.63 -21.62 11.60
CA GLU A 211 -9.13 -22.06 10.29
C GLU A 211 -9.28 -20.89 9.32
N GLY A 212 -9.81 -19.75 9.79
CA GLY A 212 -9.90 -18.52 9.00
C GLY A 212 -8.53 -18.02 8.52
N ILE A 213 -7.54 -17.98 9.42
CA ILE A 213 -6.16 -17.62 9.09
C ILE A 213 -5.57 -18.60 8.08
N ASP A 214 -5.73 -19.91 8.29
CA ASP A 214 -5.20 -20.95 7.40
C ASP A 214 -5.83 -20.88 6.00
N ARG A 215 -7.14 -20.62 5.92
CA ARG A 215 -7.85 -20.39 4.66
C ARG A 215 -7.31 -19.15 3.92
N MET A 216 -7.19 -18.02 4.62
CA MET A 216 -6.62 -16.79 4.05
C MET A 216 -5.20 -17.03 3.51
N VAL A 217 -4.35 -17.71 4.26
CA VAL A 217 -2.98 -18.05 3.86
C VAL A 217 -2.94 -18.96 2.64
N ASP A 218 -3.83 -19.94 2.53
CA ASP A 218 -3.91 -20.82 1.36
C ASP A 218 -4.22 -20.05 0.08
N TYR A 219 -5.23 -19.17 0.12
CA TYR A 219 -5.56 -18.32 -1.02
C TYR A 219 -4.45 -17.29 -1.32
N LEU A 220 -3.84 -16.71 -0.28
CA LEU A 220 -2.71 -15.80 -0.45
C LEU A 220 -1.53 -16.50 -1.13
N GLY A 221 -1.22 -17.73 -0.72
CA GLY A 221 -0.18 -18.55 -1.35
C GLY A 221 -0.45 -18.84 -2.82
N LYS A 222 -1.68 -19.19 -3.17
CA LYS A 222 -2.10 -19.43 -4.57
C LYS A 222 -2.01 -18.16 -5.42
N GLY A 223 -2.52 -17.03 -4.92
CA GLY A 223 -2.45 -15.75 -5.62
C GLY A 223 -1.01 -15.29 -5.84
N LEU A 224 -0.18 -15.36 -4.80
CA LEU A 224 1.25 -15.06 -4.89
C LEU A 224 1.96 -15.95 -5.91
N ALA A 225 1.68 -17.26 -5.92
CA ALA A 225 2.29 -18.18 -6.89
C ALA A 225 1.93 -17.80 -8.32
N ASN A 226 0.67 -17.45 -8.60
CA ASN A 226 0.26 -17.00 -9.93
C ASN A 226 1.04 -15.74 -10.36
N ILE A 227 1.22 -14.78 -9.46
CA ILE A 227 1.99 -13.57 -9.76
C ILE A 227 3.48 -13.91 -9.96
N CYS A 228 4.05 -14.78 -9.12
CA CYS A 228 5.45 -15.22 -9.26
C CYS A 228 5.72 -15.94 -10.58
N TYR A 229 4.76 -16.71 -11.13
CA TYR A 229 4.90 -17.32 -12.45
C TYR A 229 4.91 -16.30 -13.59
N VAL A 230 4.31 -15.13 -13.40
CA VAL A 230 4.25 -14.06 -14.42
C VAL A 230 5.41 -13.08 -14.27
N ALA A 231 5.64 -12.59 -13.06
CA ALA A 231 6.59 -11.51 -12.78
C ALA A 231 7.98 -12.01 -12.37
N ASN A 232 8.09 -13.24 -11.88
CA ASN A 232 9.32 -13.86 -11.39
C ASN A 232 10.18 -12.93 -10.50
N PRO A 233 9.62 -12.40 -9.40
CA PRO A 233 10.31 -11.44 -8.56
C PRO A 233 11.44 -12.11 -7.77
N GLU A 234 12.51 -11.37 -7.51
CA GLU A 234 13.57 -11.77 -6.59
C GLU A 234 13.08 -11.78 -5.14
N VAL A 235 12.24 -10.78 -4.79
CA VAL A 235 11.65 -10.65 -3.47
C VAL A 235 10.16 -10.33 -3.54
N VAL A 236 9.38 -11.02 -2.71
CA VAL A 236 7.98 -10.71 -2.42
C VAL A 236 7.93 -10.08 -1.04
N ILE A 237 7.38 -8.87 -0.94
CA ILE A 237 7.21 -8.13 0.32
C ILE A 237 5.74 -8.02 0.64
N LEU A 238 5.34 -8.40 1.85
CA LEU A 238 3.98 -8.33 2.33
C LEU A 238 3.83 -7.24 3.37
N GLY A 239 2.99 -6.26 3.06
CA GLY A 239 2.60 -5.16 3.93
C GLY A 239 1.11 -5.17 4.26
N GLY A 240 0.69 -4.19 5.05
CA GLY A 240 -0.69 -4.06 5.52
C GLY A 240 -0.86 -4.48 6.98
N GLY A 241 -1.98 -4.04 7.59
CA GLY A 241 -2.15 -4.09 9.04
C GLY A 241 -2.01 -5.46 9.69
N ILE A 242 -2.55 -6.52 9.06
CA ILE A 242 -2.46 -7.89 9.61
C ILE A 242 -1.09 -8.54 9.39
N MET A 243 -0.29 -8.03 8.44
CA MET A 243 1.06 -8.55 8.20
C MET A 243 2.01 -8.24 9.35
N GLY A 244 1.67 -7.33 10.27
CA GLY A 244 2.36 -7.17 11.54
C GLY A 244 2.38 -8.44 12.42
N GLN A 245 1.54 -9.45 12.12
CA GLN A 245 1.57 -10.77 12.75
C GLN A 245 2.60 -11.72 12.09
N GLU A 246 3.76 -11.20 11.74
CA GLU A 246 4.82 -11.89 11.00
C GLU A 246 5.21 -13.23 11.60
N ALA A 247 5.34 -13.30 12.92
CA ALA A 247 5.72 -14.53 13.63
C ALA A 247 4.78 -15.72 13.34
N ILE A 248 3.48 -15.44 13.16
CA ILE A 248 2.47 -16.45 12.82
C ILE A 248 2.38 -16.64 11.31
N LEU A 249 2.36 -15.57 10.55
CA LEU A 249 2.06 -15.60 9.12
C LEU A 249 3.24 -16.06 8.27
N LYS A 250 4.47 -15.60 8.56
CA LYS A 250 5.65 -15.89 7.73
C LYS A 250 5.89 -17.40 7.50
N PRO A 251 5.89 -18.25 8.54
CA PRO A 251 6.07 -19.69 8.34
C PRO A 251 4.91 -20.33 7.56
N LYS A 252 3.68 -19.89 7.78
CA LYS A 252 2.50 -20.41 7.07
C LYS A 252 2.51 -20.03 5.59
N ILE A 253 2.76 -18.76 5.26
CA ILE A 253 2.83 -18.25 3.88
C ILE A 253 4.01 -18.88 3.14
N ARG A 254 5.19 -18.99 3.78
CA ARG A 254 6.35 -19.67 3.19
C ARG A 254 6.05 -21.12 2.86
N LYS A 255 5.32 -21.83 3.73
CA LYS A 255 4.87 -23.20 3.47
C LYS A 255 3.89 -23.26 2.30
N ALA A 256 2.90 -22.35 2.26
CA ALA A 256 1.93 -22.28 1.16
C ALA A 256 2.62 -22.03 -0.19
N LEU A 257 3.58 -21.11 -0.26
CA LEU A 257 4.38 -20.85 -1.46
C LEU A 257 5.18 -22.07 -1.91
N LYS A 258 5.86 -22.75 -0.97
CA LYS A 258 6.61 -23.98 -1.30
C LYS A 258 5.73 -25.10 -1.84
N ASN A 259 4.48 -25.16 -1.42
CA ASN A 259 3.53 -26.18 -1.90
C ASN A 259 2.93 -25.84 -3.27
N THR A 260 3.00 -24.58 -3.68
CA THR A 260 2.33 -24.06 -4.89
C THR A 260 3.30 -23.74 -6.02
N LEU A 261 4.50 -23.23 -5.68
CA LEU A 261 5.54 -22.93 -6.65
C LEU A 261 6.37 -24.18 -7.01
N VAL A 262 6.83 -24.23 -8.25
CA VAL A 262 7.88 -25.20 -8.61
C VAL A 262 9.13 -24.93 -7.78
N PRO A 263 9.90 -25.99 -7.38
CA PRO A 263 11.02 -25.83 -6.46
C PRO A 263 12.04 -24.77 -6.87
N SER A 264 12.35 -24.67 -8.15
CA SER A 264 13.32 -23.70 -8.67
C SER A 264 12.94 -22.24 -8.46
N LEU A 265 11.64 -21.91 -8.43
CA LEU A 265 11.15 -20.58 -8.09
C LEU A 265 11.07 -20.40 -6.57
N ALA A 266 10.52 -21.39 -5.86
CA ALA A 266 10.35 -21.33 -4.42
C ALA A 266 11.65 -21.15 -3.63
N GLU A 267 12.77 -21.67 -4.18
CA GLU A 267 14.11 -21.53 -3.60
C GLU A 267 14.76 -20.18 -3.87
N LYS A 268 14.42 -19.54 -4.98
CA LYS A 268 15.05 -18.27 -5.42
C LYS A 268 14.27 -17.04 -5.00
N THR A 269 12.94 -17.13 -4.82
CA THR A 269 12.12 -16.02 -4.41
C THR A 269 12.16 -15.84 -2.90
N ARG A 270 12.67 -14.70 -2.44
CA ARG A 270 12.66 -14.34 -1.02
C ARG A 270 11.26 -13.89 -0.60
N LEU A 271 10.83 -14.24 0.60
CA LEU A 271 9.59 -13.72 1.22
C LEU A 271 9.96 -12.88 2.42
N GLU A 272 9.61 -11.60 2.37
CA GLU A 272 9.85 -10.63 3.42
C GLU A 272 8.57 -9.90 3.82
N PHE A 273 8.62 -9.20 4.95
CA PHE A 273 7.55 -8.34 5.44
C PHE A 273 7.99 -6.89 5.40
N ALA A 274 7.02 -5.97 5.23
CA ALA A 274 7.28 -4.55 5.08
C ALA A 274 8.00 -3.98 6.30
N HIS A 275 9.09 -3.25 6.06
CA HIS A 275 9.91 -2.60 7.06
C HIS A 275 9.33 -1.25 7.50
N HIS A 276 8.95 -0.42 6.53
CA HIS A 276 8.56 0.99 6.78
C HIS A 276 7.16 1.16 7.37
N GLN A 277 6.30 0.15 7.26
CA GLN A 277 4.96 0.15 7.85
C GLN A 277 4.18 1.47 7.57
N ASN A 278 3.85 2.22 8.64
CA ASN A 278 3.04 3.43 8.56
C ASN A 278 3.72 4.63 7.89
N THR A 279 5.02 4.60 7.64
CA THR A 279 5.77 5.68 6.99
C THR A 279 6.03 5.41 5.50
N ALA A 280 5.69 4.20 5.03
CA ALA A 280 5.98 3.75 3.68
C ALA A 280 5.39 4.68 2.59
N GLY A 281 4.14 5.14 2.75
CA GLY A 281 3.49 6.04 1.80
C GLY A 281 4.26 7.36 1.63
N MET A 282 4.58 8.03 2.73
CA MET A 282 5.34 9.30 2.68
C MET A 282 6.75 9.12 2.11
N LEU A 283 7.46 8.07 2.53
CA LEU A 283 8.82 7.80 2.02
C LEU A 283 8.80 7.44 0.53
N GLY A 284 7.87 6.63 0.11
CA GLY A 284 7.71 6.26 -1.30
C GLY A 284 7.32 7.43 -2.18
N ALA A 285 6.43 8.31 -1.72
CA ALA A 285 6.10 9.55 -2.41
C ALA A 285 7.34 10.43 -2.60
N TYR A 286 8.17 10.56 -1.55
CA TYR A 286 9.44 11.27 -1.64
C TYR A 286 10.39 10.65 -2.67
N TYR A 287 10.56 9.32 -2.68
CA TYR A 287 11.41 8.66 -3.66
C TYR A 287 10.88 8.81 -5.09
N HIS A 288 9.56 8.72 -5.27
CA HIS A 288 8.92 8.99 -6.54
C HIS A 288 9.20 10.43 -7.01
N PHE A 289 9.01 11.42 -6.12
CA PHE A 289 9.33 12.83 -6.39
C PHE A 289 10.78 12.98 -6.84
N LYS A 290 11.72 12.39 -6.12
CA LYS A 290 13.17 12.46 -6.49
C LYS A 290 13.43 11.86 -7.87
N THR A 291 12.79 10.76 -8.22
CA THR A 291 12.96 10.11 -9.53
C THR A 291 12.40 10.98 -10.66
N LYS A 292 11.26 11.65 -10.45
CA LYS A 292 10.62 12.50 -11.46
C LYS A 292 11.33 13.85 -11.69
N GLN A 293 12.05 14.34 -10.68
CA GLN A 293 12.73 15.65 -10.72
C GLN A 293 14.26 15.54 -10.98
N SER A 294 14.76 14.32 -11.28
CA SER A 294 16.18 14.04 -11.54
C SER A 294 16.62 14.29 -12.98
#